data_9ae3b3430f112577a344ae89a884dedb
#
_entry.id   9ae3b3430f112577a344ae89a884dedb
#
_cell.length_a   1.000
_cell.length_b   1.000
_cell.length_c   1.000
_cell.angle_alpha   90.00
_cell.angle_beta   90.00
_cell.angle_gamma   90.00
#
_symmetry.space_group_name_H-M   'P 1'
#
loop_
_entity.id
_entity.type
_entity.pdbx_description
1 polymer ?
#
loop_
_entity_poly.entity_id
_entity_poly.type
_entity_poly.pdbx_seq_one_letter_code
_entity_poly.pdbx_strand_id
1 'polypeptide(L)'
;MLIRQLAQRLLSGCRILPGYPATSRTFALRLSDSLRLSDNEQNVYSPVVGFFWVIRQITECLLSGCRILPGYPATGIETVYNKFIRTFLRIVTIVVLIIIEVIVIAYKERIKPEHLRILEILLTRTKISRDDYYYFLNLKKGFEGELVFDAYTKQFKLDHFFLNDLQLEIRRAPFQVDALMIRTNLLILYEIKNFEGIYKWGAEKFTKTTGTELENPSLQLQKTKVRLELLLQEKGYSLKVDAYVIFVNPEFTLLGTPNDSNFILPSQIPGHFRNIQAAPELNAEQIKLAETLMNLHDSSYPRKKTQYTYSDLKKGITCPECGTLAEKFSGYSQVCTKCGNKMNVNKAIRSSIEDFHTLFPEIKLTSRRMMDWCGCGNDMRVYRVLKKNYRMIGKNRGRYYI
;
A
#
# COMPACT_ATOMS: atom_id res chain seq x y z
N MET A 1 20.69 -2.00 1.85
CA MET A 1 22.11 -2.16 2.25
C MET A 1 22.51 -3.63 2.38
N LEU A 2 21.76 -4.44 3.14
CA LEU A 2 22.07 -5.87 3.37
C LEU A 2 22.09 -6.71 2.09
N ILE A 3 21.16 -6.48 1.17
CA ILE A 3 21.04 -7.18 -0.12
C ILE A 3 22.26 -6.92 -1.02
N ARG A 4 22.78 -5.68 -1.04
CA ARG A 4 24.04 -5.35 -1.75
C ARG A 4 25.25 -6.09 -1.17
N GLN A 5 25.33 -6.24 0.15
CA GLN A 5 26.40 -6.98 0.81
C GLN A 5 26.32 -8.50 0.53
N LEU A 6 25.12 -9.06 0.51
CA LEU A 6 24.89 -10.48 0.16
C LEU A 6 25.21 -10.75 -1.31
N ALA A 7 24.79 -9.90 -2.22
CA ALA A 7 25.13 -10.00 -3.64
C ALA A 7 26.64 -9.89 -3.88
N GLN A 8 27.34 -8.98 -3.19
CA GLN A 8 28.79 -8.86 -3.28
C GLN A 8 29.54 -10.08 -2.69
N ARG A 9 29.03 -10.68 -1.61
CA ARG A 9 29.59 -11.91 -1.03
C ARG A 9 29.38 -13.12 -1.94
N LEU A 10 28.23 -13.24 -2.60
CA LEU A 10 27.97 -14.30 -3.58
C LEU A 10 28.88 -14.16 -4.83
N LEU A 11 29.09 -12.93 -5.30
CA LEU A 11 29.99 -12.65 -6.42
C LEU A 11 31.46 -12.87 -6.08
N SER A 12 31.88 -12.61 -4.83
CA SER A 12 33.26 -12.90 -4.39
C SER A 12 33.52 -14.41 -4.23
N GLY A 13 32.49 -15.19 -3.91
CA GLY A 13 32.58 -16.67 -3.83
C GLY A 13 32.77 -17.35 -5.21
N CYS A 14 32.36 -16.71 -6.30
CA CYS A 14 32.57 -17.21 -7.67
C CYS A 14 34.00 -17.07 -8.20
N ARG A 15 34.96 -16.54 -7.43
CA ARG A 15 36.36 -16.33 -7.83
C ARG A 15 37.28 -17.55 -7.67
N ILE A 16 36.77 -18.68 -7.23
CA ILE A 16 37.62 -19.84 -6.92
C ILE A 16 37.38 -20.95 -7.93
N LEU A 17 37.79 -20.72 -9.18
CA LEU A 17 38.23 -21.78 -10.11
C LEU A 17 39.25 -21.16 -11.09
N PRO A 18 40.51 -21.53 -11.07
CA PRO A 18 41.50 -21.06 -12.04
C PRO A 18 41.28 -21.76 -13.39
N GLY A 19 41.00 -20.96 -14.43
CA GLY A 19 40.91 -21.47 -15.79
C GLY A 19 39.82 -20.89 -16.69
N TYR A 20 39.03 -19.88 -16.27
CA TYR A 20 37.99 -19.33 -17.15
C TYR A 20 38.33 -17.95 -17.71
N PRO A 21 38.34 -17.79 -19.05
CA PRO A 21 38.50 -16.49 -19.69
C PRO A 21 37.19 -15.77 -19.94
N ALA A 22 37.21 -14.45 -19.79
CA ALA A 22 36.38 -13.40 -20.41
C ALA A 22 34.86 -13.32 -20.15
N THR A 23 34.11 -14.38 -19.89
CA THR A 23 32.65 -14.34 -19.73
C THR A 23 32.18 -13.82 -18.34
N SER A 24 33.02 -13.95 -17.32
CA SER A 24 32.73 -13.47 -15.96
C SER A 24 32.80 -11.94 -15.81
N ARG A 25 33.65 -11.27 -16.63
CA ARG A 25 33.73 -9.79 -16.63
C ARG A 25 32.49 -9.14 -17.24
N THR A 26 31.97 -9.71 -18.33
CA THR A 26 30.76 -9.20 -18.99
C THR A 26 29.51 -9.36 -18.13
N PHE A 27 29.48 -10.42 -17.31
CA PHE A 27 28.37 -10.66 -16.37
C PHE A 27 28.40 -9.71 -15.17
N ALA A 28 29.58 -9.50 -14.57
CA ALA A 28 29.75 -8.54 -13.47
C ALA A 28 29.43 -7.10 -13.89
N LEU A 29 29.76 -6.71 -15.13
CA LEU A 29 29.43 -5.41 -15.71
C LEU A 29 27.91 -5.27 -15.98
N ARG A 30 27.23 -6.30 -16.51
CA ARG A 30 25.77 -6.27 -16.69
C ARG A 30 25.00 -6.21 -15.38
N LEU A 31 25.48 -6.88 -14.33
CA LEU A 31 24.86 -6.78 -13.00
C LEU A 31 25.06 -5.40 -12.36
N SER A 32 26.26 -4.80 -12.54
CA SER A 32 26.55 -3.46 -12.03
C SER A 32 25.74 -2.37 -12.74
N ASP A 33 25.52 -2.51 -14.07
CA ASP A 33 24.72 -1.59 -14.86
C ASP A 33 23.22 -1.71 -14.53
N SER A 34 22.73 -2.92 -14.28
CA SER A 34 21.35 -3.16 -13.87
C SER A 34 21.06 -2.64 -12.44
N LEU A 35 22.06 -2.66 -11.55
CA LEU A 35 21.97 -2.07 -10.22
C LEU A 35 22.04 -0.54 -10.23
N ARG A 36 22.72 0.06 -11.24
CA ARG A 36 22.74 1.52 -11.45
C ARG A 36 21.46 2.07 -12.06
N LEU A 37 20.79 1.29 -12.91
CA LEU A 37 19.49 1.68 -13.49
C LEU A 37 18.36 1.72 -12.44
N SER A 38 18.46 0.96 -11.34
CA SER A 38 17.49 1.01 -10.24
C SER A 38 17.61 2.26 -9.36
N ASP A 39 18.73 2.96 -9.38
CA ASP A 39 18.94 4.18 -8.58
C ASP A 39 18.38 5.45 -9.26
N ASN A 40 18.06 5.41 -10.56
CA ASN A 40 17.59 6.57 -11.33
C ASN A 40 16.09 6.57 -11.65
N GLU A 41 15.38 5.49 -11.40
CA GLU A 41 13.92 5.46 -11.51
C GLU A 41 13.29 5.50 -10.12
N GLN A 42 12.89 6.70 -9.69
CA GLN A 42 11.89 6.92 -8.63
C GLN A 42 10.52 6.40 -9.10
N ASN A 43 10.41 5.14 -9.41
CA ASN A 43 9.15 4.46 -9.68
C ASN A 43 9.02 3.27 -8.75
N VAL A 44 8.02 3.36 -7.93
CA VAL A 44 7.25 2.47 -7.09
C VAL A 44 7.28 0.98 -7.55
N TYR A 45 8.46 0.40 -7.74
CA TYR A 45 8.63 -1.03 -7.65
C TYR A 45 9.05 -1.33 -6.22
N SER A 46 8.15 -2.04 -5.50
CA SER A 46 8.48 -2.59 -4.20
C SER A 46 9.90 -3.21 -4.25
N PRO A 47 10.75 -3.01 -3.23
CA PRO A 47 12.06 -3.67 -3.13
C PRO A 47 12.00 -5.18 -3.41
N VAL A 48 10.85 -5.78 -3.21
CA VAL A 48 10.48 -7.16 -3.48
C VAL A 48 10.53 -7.50 -4.97
N VAL A 49 10.00 -6.65 -5.86
CA VAL A 49 9.99 -6.91 -7.31
C VAL A 49 11.41 -6.85 -7.89
N GLY A 50 12.23 -5.89 -7.41
CA GLY A 50 13.65 -5.82 -7.79
C GLY A 50 14.44 -7.06 -7.34
N PHE A 51 14.13 -7.60 -6.16
CA PHE A 51 14.76 -8.80 -5.62
C PHE A 51 14.38 -10.07 -6.41
N PHE A 52 13.11 -10.25 -6.79
CA PHE A 52 12.68 -11.35 -7.67
C PHE A 52 13.34 -11.31 -9.03
N TRP A 53 13.49 -10.12 -9.59
CA TRP A 53 14.17 -9.97 -10.87
C TRP A 53 15.64 -10.40 -10.79
N VAL A 54 16.35 -9.99 -9.73
CA VAL A 54 17.74 -10.40 -9.48
C VAL A 54 17.86 -11.92 -9.28
N ILE A 55 16.99 -12.54 -8.51
CA ILE A 55 16.98 -14.00 -8.31
C ILE A 55 16.73 -14.72 -9.64
N ARG A 56 15.77 -14.26 -10.43
CA ARG A 56 15.48 -14.82 -11.74
C ARG A 56 16.70 -14.76 -12.66
N GLN A 57 17.41 -13.63 -12.70
CA GLN A 57 18.64 -13.48 -13.51
C GLN A 57 19.75 -14.42 -13.04
N ILE A 58 19.95 -14.58 -11.73
CA ILE A 58 20.92 -15.53 -11.16
C ILE A 58 20.53 -16.96 -11.54
N THR A 59 19.25 -17.31 -11.46
CA THR A 59 18.74 -18.63 -11.82
C THR A 59 18.92 -18.94 -13.30
N GLU A 60 18.58 -18.02 -14.17
CA GLU A 60 18.76 -18.16 -15.64
C GLU A 60 20.25 -18.30 -16.01
N CYS A 61 21.15 -17.60 -15.29
CA CYS A 61 22.58 -17.70 -15.51
C CYS A 61 23.17 -19.03 -15.02
N LEU A 62 22.73 -19.54 -13.88
CA LEU A 62 23.13 -20.86 -13.37
C LEU A 62 22.66 -21.99 -14.30
N LEU A 63 21.44 -21.85 -14.87
CA LEU A 63 20.89 -22.82 -15.82
C LEU A 63 21.56 -22.75 -17.21
N SER A 64 21.99 -21.58 -17.66
CA SER A 64 22.70 -21.41 -18.93
C SER A 64 24.16 -21.84 -18.84
N GLY A 65 24.81 -21.69 -17.70
CA GLY A 65 26.19 -22.16 -17.46
C GLY A 65 26.35 -23.69 -17.51
N CYS A 66 25.26 -24.45 -17.35
CA CYS A 66 25.28 -25.92 -17.44
C CYS A 66 25.28 -26.49 -18.88
N ARG A 67 25.29 -25.64 -19.93
CA ARG A 67 25.21 -26.10 -21.35
C ARG A 67 26.54 -26.26 -22.06
N ILE A 68 27.67 -26.06 -21.42
CA ILE A 68 28.95 -26.07 -22.13
C ILE A 68 29.92 -27.04 -21.52
N LEU A 69 29.94 -28.23 -22.04
CA LEU A 69 31.19 -28.96 -22.31
C LEU A 69 30.83 -30.10 -23.29
N PRO A 70 31.08 -29.99 -24.59
CA PRO A 70 31.06 -31.14 -25.48
C PRO A 70 32.36 -31.90 -25.29
N GLY A 71 32.28 -33.13 -24.82
CA GLY A 71 33.41 -34.05 -24.80
C GLY A 71 33.71 -34.83 -23.52
N TYR A 72 32.98 -34.65 -22.43
CA TYR A 72 33.12 -35.50 -21.23
C TYR A 72 31.95 -36.49 -21.09
N PRO A 73 32.20 -37.77 -20.80
CA PRO A 73 31.10 -38.71 -20.60
C PRO A 73 30.29 -38.33 -19.36
N ALA A 74 28.97 -38.28 -19.56
CA ALA A 74 27.99 -37.98 -18.52
C ALA A 74 27.97 -39.08 -17.46
N THR A 75 28.94 -39.04 -16.53
CA THR A 75 28.98 -39.94 -15.36
C THR A 75 28.45 -39.17 -14.17
N GLY A 76 27.48 -39.76 -13.46
CA GLY A 76 26.92 -39.47 -12.12
C GLY A 76 27.07 -38.07 -11.45
N ILE A 77 28.10 -37.33 -11.79
CA ILE A 77 28.42 -35.98 -11.23
C ILE A 77 27.38 -34.95 -11.68
N GLU A 78 26.91 -35.01 -12.92
CA GLU A 78 25.92 -34.08 -13.47
C GLU A 78 24.56 -34.25 -12.78
N THR A 79 24.17 -35.46 -12.42
CA THR A 79 22.92 -35.76 -11.71
C THR A 79 22.96 -35.28 -10.25
N VAL A 80 24.10 -35.41 -9.57
CA VAL A 80 24.31 -34.93 -8.21
C VAL A 80 24.35 -33.41 -8.17
N TYR A 81 25.04 -32.76 -9.12
CA TYR A 81 25.14 -31.30 -9.24
C TYR A 81 23.78 -30.69 -9.54
N ASN A 82 23.02 -31.23 -10.49
CA ASN A 82 21.66 -30.78 -10.81
C ASN A 82 20.68 -30.96 -9.64
N LYS A 83 20.79 -32.05 -8.89
CA LYS A 83 19.99 -32.28 -7.68
C LYS A 83 20.34 -31.29 -6.58
N PHE A 84 21.64 -30.99 -6.39
CA PHE A 84 22.12 -30.00 -5.42
C PHE A 84 21.63 -28.59 -5.77
N ILE A 85 21.78 -28.14 -7.03
CA ILE A 85 21.29 -26.84 -7.49
C ILE A 85 19.78 -26.72 -7.33
N ARG A 86 19.00 -27.73 -7.73
CA ARG A 86 17.54 -27.70 -7.56
C ARG A 86 17.11 -27.62 -6.09
N THR A 87 17.82 -28.33 -5.20
CA THR A 87 17.55 -28.28 -3.77
C THR A 87 17.92 -26.92 -3.18
N PHE A 88 19.08 -26.40 -3.55
CA PHE A 88 19.53 -25.05 -3.13
C PHE A 88 18.56 -23.96 -3.60
N LEU A 89 18.14 -23.97 -4.86
CA LEU A 89 17.16 -23.04 -5.41
C LEU A 89 15.80 -23.13 -4.69
N ARG A 90 15.35 -24.35 -4.36
CA ARG A 90 14.12 -24.53 -3.57
C ARG A 90 14.25 -23.93 -2.18
N ILE A 91 15.38 -24.16 -1.49
CA ILE A 91 15.62 -23.59 -0.16
C ILE A 91 15.68 -22.05 -0.25
N VAL A 92 16.39 -21.49 -1.21
CA VAL A 92 16.46 -20.03 -1.42
C VAL A 92 15.07 -19.48 -1.72
N THR A 93 14.28 -20.14 -2.57
CA THR A 93 12.89 -19.71 -2.88
C THR A 93 12.02 -19.75 -1.63
N ILE A 94 12.09 -20.82 -0.82
CA ILE A 94 11.33 -20.93 0.43
C ILE A 94 11.75 -19.85 1.42
N VAL A 95 13.05 -19.63 1.62
CA VAL A 95 13.56 -18.59 2.51
C VAL A 95 13.14 -17.20 2.05
N VAL A 96 13.16 -16.95 0.73
CA VAL A 96 12.70 -15.70 0.14
C VAL A 96 11.20 -15.51 0.30
N LEU A 97 10.41 -16.56 0.08
CA LEU A 97 8.96 -16.51 0.31
C LEU A 97 8.65 -16.24 1.79
N ILE A 98 9.33 -16.91 2.71
CA ILE A 98 9.20 -16.66 4.16
C ILE A 98 9.60 -15.20 4.50
N ILE A 99 10.71 -14.69 3.95
CA ILE A 99 11.15 -13.30 4.19
C ILE A 99 10.12 -12.32 3.61
N ILE A 100 9.54 -12.60 2.44
CA ILE A 100 8.51 -11.77 1.81
C ILE A 100 7.23 -11.81 2.62
N GLU A 101 6.77 -12.98 3.06
CA GLU A 101 5.62 -13.13 3.93
C GLU A 101 5.84 -12.36 5.24
N VAL A 102 6.99 -12.51 5.89
CA VAL A 102 7.36 -11.77 7.11
C VAL A 102 7.41 -10.26 6.87
N ILE A 103 7.98 -9.78 5.74
CA ILE A 103 8.02 -8.35 5.42
C ILE A 103 6.62 -7.81 5.10
N VAL A 104 5.78 -8.58 4.40
CA VAL A 104 4.39 -8.18 4.07
C VAL A 104 3.51 -8.20 5.31
N ILE A 105 3.73 -9.15 6.23
CA ILE A 105 2.98 -9.26 7.48
C ILE A 105 3.42 -8.19 8.48
N ALA A 106 4.73 -7.85 8.50
CA ALA A 106 5.29 -6.89 9.46
C ALA A 106 4.69 -5.47 9.33
N TYR A 107 4.05 -5.15 8.21
CA TYR A 107 3.49 -3.81 8.01
C TYR A 107 2.37 -3.82 6.94
N LYS A 108 1.14 -3.63 7.39
CA LYS A 108 0.04 -3.32 6.47
C LYS A 108 0.03 -1.81 6.22
N GLU A 109 0.61 -1.39 5.10
CA GLU A 109 0.56 0.02 4.71
C GLU A 109 -0.89 0.48 4.53
N ARG A 110 -1.13 1.73 4.94
CA ARG A 110 -2.42 2.37 4.74
C ARG A 110 -2.60 2.71 3.26
N ILE A 111 -3.71 2.27 2.72
CA ILE A 111 -4.10 2.58 1.35
C ILE A 111 -5.18 3.66 1.41
N LYS A 112 -5.11 4.64 0.50
CA LYS A 112 -6.16 5.66 0.39
C LYS A 112 -7.53 4.97 0.23
N PRO A 113 -8.52 5.26 1.08
CA PRO A 113 -9.84 4.65 0.99
C PRO A 113 -10.46 4.83 -0.40
N GLU A 114 -10.98 3.75 -0.96
CA GLU A 114 -11.56 3.76 -2.31
C GLU A 114 -12.65 4.83 -2.46
N HIS A 115 -13.50 4.98 -1.43
CA HIS A 115 -14.57 5.98 -1.47
C HIS A 115 -14.05 7.41 -1.47
N LEU A 116 -12.95 7.70 -0.76
CA LEU A 116 -12.26 9.00 -0.84
C LEU A 116 -11.75 9.23 -2.26
N ARG A 117 -11.15 8.23 -2.88
CA ARG A 117 -10.68 8.30 -4.27
C ARG A 117 -11.84 8.53 -5.25
N ILE A 118 -12.96 7.83 -5.08
CA ILE A 118 -14.17 8.03 -5.88
C ILE A 118 -14.64 9.49 -5.79
N LEU A 119 -14.76 10.05 -4.58
CA LEU A 119 -15.20 11.43 -4.37
C LEU A 119 -14.22 12.45 -4.96
N GLU A 120 -12.90 12.22 -4.84
CA GLU A 120 -11.88 13.07 -5.50
C GLU A 120 -12.07 13.09 -7.03
N ILE A 121 -12.32 11.94 -7.64
CA ILE A 121 -12.57 11.86 -9.09
C ILE A 121 -13.87 12.58 -9.45
N LEU A 122 -14.94 12.35 -8.69
CA LEU A 122 -16.24 12.97 -8.95
C LEU A 122 -16.18 14.50 -8.86
N LEU A 123 -15.46 15.05 -7.87
CA LEU A 123 -15.27 16.50 -7.70
C LEU A 123 -14.64 17.18 -8.91
N THR A 124 -13.81 16.44 -9.68
CA THR A 124 -13.20 17.00 -10.90
C THR A 124 -14.09 16.87 -12.13
N ARG A 125 -15.05 15.93 -12.13
CA ARG A 125 -15.82 15.54 -13.31
C ARG A 125 -17.29 15.93 -13.26
N THR A 126 -17.83 16.22 -12.07
CA THR A 126 -19.24 16.60 -11.90
C THR A 126 -19.43 17.50 -10.68
N LYS A 127 -20.64 18.05 -10.55
CA LYS A 127 -21.06 18.70 -9.30
C LYS A 127 -21.67 17.63 -8.39
N ILE A 128 -21.06 17.44 -7.23
CA ILE A 128 -21.59 16.54 -6.19
C ILE A 128 -22.57 17.30 -5.27
N SER A 129 -23.38 16.57 -4.51
CA SER A 129 -24.28 17.15 -3.52
C SER A 129 -23.50 17.84 -2.41
N ARG A 130 -24.15 18.77 -1.68
CA ARG A 130 -23.56 19.42 -0.50
C ARG A 130 -23.19 18.39 0.58
N ASP A 131 -24.02 17.39 0.79
CA ASP A 131 -23.79 16.34 1.77
C ASP A 131 -22.60 15.45 1.40
N ASP A 132 -22.46 15.10 0.10
CA ASP A 132 -21.29 14.34 -0.36
C ASP A 132 -20.00 15.18 -0.30
N TYR A 133 -20.10 16.49 -0.49
CA TYR A 133 -18.95 17.38 -0.33
C TYR A 133 -18.46 17.45 1.13
N TYR A 134 -19.39 17.61 2.10
CA TYR A 134 -19.01 17.57 3.51
C TYR A 134 -18.49 16.19 3.93
N TYR A 135 -19.10 15.14 3.41
CA TYR A 135 -18.62 13.78 3.64
C TYR A 135 -17.20 13.59 3.09
N PHE A 136 -16.91 14.07 1.88
CA PHE A 136 -15.57 14.10 1.31
C PHE A 136 -14.56 14.83 2.21
N LEU A 137 -14.91 16.02 2.71
CA LEU A 137 -14.02 16.79 3.59
C LEU A 137 -13.70 16.03 4.88
N ASN A 138 -14.69 15.37 5.47
CA ASN A 138 -14.52 14.56 6.68
C ASN A 138 -13.63 13.33 6.42
N LEU A 139 -13.86 12.60 5.33
CA LEU A 139 -13.02 11.46 4.94
C LEU A 139 -11.58 11.89 4.67
N LYS A 140 -11.41 12.99 3.94
CA LYS A 140 -10.09 13.54 3.63
C LYS A 140 -9.33 13.93 4.89
N LYS A 141 -9.98 14.69 5.80
CA LYS A 141 -9.39 15.11 7.08
C LYS A 141 -9.05 13.90 7.97
N GLY A 142 -9.90 12.87 8.00
CA GLY A 142 -9.63 11.61 8.68
C GLY A 142 -8.37 10.94 8.14
N PHE A 143 -8.33 10.70 6.83
CA PHE A 143 -7.18 10.06 6.17
C PHE A 143 -5.88 10.85 6.32
N GLU A 144 -5.90 12.18 6.25
CA GLU A 144 -4.73 13.03 6.53
C GLU A 144 -4.22 12.83 7.96
N GLY A 145 -5.11 12.73 8.95
CA GLY A 145 -4.74 12.42 10.34
C GLY A 145 -4.11 11.04 10.49
N GLU A 146 -4.63 10.06 9.81
CA GLU A 146 -4.07 8.71 9.78
C GLU A 146 -2.67 8.67 9.17
N LEU A 147 -2.40 9.46 8.12
CA LEU A 147 -1.06 9.60 7.53
C LEU A 147 -0.07 10.30 8.50
N VAL A 148 -0.53 11.25 9.30
CA VAL A 148 0.28 11.88 10.35
C VAL A 148 0.67 10.85 11.41
N PHE A 149 -0.26 10.00 11.84
CA PHE A 149 0.03 8.89 12.74
C PHE A 149 1.09 7.94 12.16
N ASP A 150 0.94 7.54 10.91
CA ASP A 150 1.88 6.66 10.21
C ASP A 150 3.28 7.31 10.11
N ALA A 151 3.37 8.63 9.97
CA ALA A 151 4.64 9.35 9.99
C ALA A 151 5.33 9.26 11.37
N TYR A 152 4.58 9.38 12.46
CA TYR A 152 5.12 9.18 13.82
C TYR A 152 5.62 7.75 14.01
N THR A 153 4.86 6.73 13.64
CA THR A 153 5.29 5.32 13.80
C THR A 153 6.58 5.03 13.02
N LYS A 154 6.72 5.57 11.80
CA LYS A 154 7.94 5.48 10.99
C LYS A 154 9.14 6.19 11.63
N GLN A 155 8.93 7.40 12.18
CA GLN A 155 9.98 8.19 12.85
C GLN A 155 10.58 7.42 14.03
N PHE A 156 9.77 6.72 14.80
CA PHE A 156 10.22 5.98 15.99
C PHE A 156 10.77 4.58 15.68
N LYS A 157 10.84 4.15 14.40
CA LYS A 157 11.37 2.84 13.94
C LYS A 157 10.91 1.69 14.83
N LEU A 158 9.60 1.63 15.05
CA LEU A 158 9.02 0.60 15.89
C LEU A 158 9.06 -0.73 15.12
N ASP A 159 9.89 -1.67 15.59
CA ASP A 159 10.01 -3.03 15.06
C ASP A 159 8.83 -3.90 15.53
N HIS A 160 7.60 -3.43 15.23
CA HIS A 160 6.35 -4.05 15.65
C HIS A 160 5.44 -4.19 14.46
N PHE A 161 4.55 -5.17 14.49
CA PHE A 161 3.50 -5.28 13.50
C PHE A 161 2.45 -4.19 13.72
N PHE A 162 2.43 -3.22 12.83
CA PHE A 162 1.30 -2.31 12.68
C PHE A 162 0.39 -2.82 11.57
N LEU A 163 -0.86 -3.12 11.92
CA LEU A 163 -1.93 -3.39 10.99
C LEU A 163 -2.83 -2.15 10.93
N ASN A 164 -2.77 -1.41 9.83
CA ASN A 164 -3.52 -0.18 9.63
C ASN A 164 -4.80 -0.45 8.84
N ASP A 165 -5.88 0.28 9.16
CA ASP A 165 -7.17 0.24 8.47
C ASP A 165 -7.70 -1.20 8.30
N LEU A 166 -7.87 -1.92 9.41
CA LEU A 166 -8.49 -3.24 9.39
C LEU A 166 -10.02 -3.10 9.39
N GLN A 167 -10.66 -3.68 8.40
CA GLN A 167 -12.11 -3.88 8.37
C GLN A 167 -12.40 -5.30 8.80
N LEU A 168 -13.01 -5.48 9.96
CA LEU A 168 -13.25 -6.77 10.59
C LEU A 168 -14.73 -6.97 10.86
N GLU A 169 -15.14 -8.22 11.05
CA GLU A 169 -16.51 -8.58 11.40
C GLU A 169 -16.53 -9.56 12.57
N ILE A 170 -17.42 -9.36 13.51
CA ILE A 170 -17.74 -10.31 14.59
C ILE A 170 -19.25 -10.47 14.68
N ARG A 171 -19.76 -11.71 14.61
CA ARG A 171 -21.20 -12.04 14.70
C ARG A 171 -22.06 -11.18 13.75
N ARG A 172 -21.61 -10.99 12.51
CA ARG A 172 -22.25 -10.14 11.49
C ARG A 172 -22.28 -8.64 11.84
N ALA A 173 -21.55 -8.22 12.86
CA ALA A 173 -21.38 -6.81 13.22
C ALA A 173 -19.99 -6.35 12.75
N PRO A 174 -19.91 -5.53 11.69
CA PRO A 174 -18.64 -5.03 11.20
C PRO A 174 -18.09 -3.94 12.12
N PHE A 175 -16.78 -3.80 12.11
CA PHE A 175 -16.07 -2.72 12.80
C PHE A 175 -14.72 -2.42 12.12
N GLN A 176 -14.28 -1.19 12.26
CA GLN A 176 -13.00 -0.73 11.77
C GLN A 176 -12.01 -0.56 12.92
N VAL A 177 -10.76 -0.86 12.64
CA VAL A 177 -9.61 -0.59 13.50
C VAL A 177 -8.68 0.33 12.74
N ASP A 178 -8.48 1.56 13.20
CA ASP A 178 -7.66 2.54 12.50
C ASP A 178 -6.19 2.13 12.48
N ALA A 179 -5.66 1.68 13.63
CA ALA A 179 -4.33 1.08 13.72
C ALA A 179 -4.26 0.10 14.90
N LEU A 180 -3.64 -1.05 14.68
CA LEU A 180 -3.39 -2.08 15.68
C LEU A 180 -1.90 -2.40 15.74
N MET A 181 -1.28 -2.20 16.90
CA MET A 181 0.09 -2.63 17.16
C MET A 181 0.07 -3.98 17.86
N ILE A 182 0.80 -4.95 17.33
CA ILE A 182 0.99 -6.28 17.91
C ILE A 182 2.31 -6.30 18.67
N ARG A 183 2.29 -6.66 19.94
CA ARG A 183 3.46 -6.88 20.82
C ARG A 183 3.39 -8.28 21.43
N THR A 184 4.48 -8.71 22.08
CA THR A 184 4.64 -10.08 22.55
C THR A 184 3.46 -10.59 23.38
N ASN A 185 2.91 -9.86 24.31
CA ASN A 185 1.76 -10.28 25.13
C ASN A 185 0.68 -9.21 25.21
N LEU A 186 0.67 -8.28 24.28
CA LEU A 186 -0.16 -7.09 24.32
C LEU A 186 -0.52 -6.63 22.92
N LEU A 187 -1.77 -6.32 22.69
CA LEU A 187 -2.24 -5.55 21.53
C LEU A 187 -2.51 -4.13 21.96
N ILE A 188 -2.14 -3.16 21.14
CA ILE A 188 -2.48 -1.76 21.36
C ILE A 188 -3.34 -1.28 20.21
N LEU A 189 -4.59 -0.98 20.54
CA LEU A 189 -5.59 -0.43 19.63
C LEU A 189 -5.51 1.10 19.65
N TYR A 190 -5.39 1.71 18.48
CA TYR A 190 -5.45 3.16 18.34
C TYR A 190 -6.69 3.57 17.54
N GLU A 191 -7.45 4.50 18.10
CA GLU A 191 -8.49 5.27 17.42
C GLU A 191 -7.88 6.64 17.11
N ILE A 192 -7.75 6.99 15.83
CA ILE A 192 -7.01 8.18 15.39
C ILE A 192 -7.99 9.32 15.12
N LYS A 193 -7.76 10.47 15.74
CA LYS A 193 -8.58 11.67 15.57
C LYS A 193 -7.74 12.87 15.11
N ASN A 194 -8.20 13.51 14.04
CA ASN A 194 -7.60 14.72 13.48
C ASN A 194 -8.51 15.93 13.77
N PHE A 195 -8.84 16.14 15.06
CA PHE A 195 -9.64 17.28 15.49
C PHE A 195 -8.78 18.54 15.56
N GLU A 196 -9.39 19.70 15.38
CA GLU A 196 -8.72 21.00 15.36
C GLU A 196 -9.49 22.01 16.20
N GLY A 197 -8.75 22.77 17.03
CA GLY A 197 -9.28 23.80 17.91
C GLY A 197 -9.48 23.31 19.36
N ILE A 198 -10.19 24.10 20.13
CA ILE A 198 -10.34 23.91 21.57
C ILE A 198 -11.69 23.28 21.88
N TYR A 199 -11.65 22.17 22.57
CA TYR A 199 -12.83 21.42 23.03
C TYR A 199 -12.86 21.31 24.54
N LYS A 200 -14.06 21.25 25.11
CA LYS A 200 -14.31 20.86 26.50
C LYS A 200 -14.68 19.39 26.53
N TRP A 201 -14.07 18.65 27.45
CA TRP A 201 -14.39 17.26 27.68
C TRP A 201 -15.80 17.10 28.26
N GLY A 202 -16.48 16.04 27.87
CA GLY A 202 -17.71 15.55 28.46
C GLY A 202 -17.80 14.02 28.25
N ALA A 203 -18.48 13.33 29.15
CA ALA A 203 -18.55 11.86 29.14
C ALA A 203 -19.13 11.32 27.81
N GLU A 204 -20.16 11.96 27.28
CA GLU A 204 -20.80 11.54 26.03
C GLU A 204 -20.31 12.34 24.82
N LYS A 205 -20.02 13.62 25.00
CA LYS A 205 -19.73 14.56 23.91
C LYS A 205 -18.58 15.49 24.28
N PHE A 206 -17.80 15.83 23.26
CA PHE A 206 -16.89 16.97 23.29
C PHE A 206 -17.60 18.19 22.73
N THR A 207 -17.51 19.32 23.40
CA THR A 207 -18.11 20.59 22.94
C THR A 207 -17.00 21.55 22.53
N LYS A 208 -16.98 21.89 21.23
CA LYS A 208 -16.05 22.92 20.72
C LYS A 208 -16.43 24.29 21.30
N THR A 209 -15.44 25.16 21.54
CA THR A 209 -15.70 26.52 22.05
C THR A 209 -16.63 27.33 21.13
N THR A 210 -16.76 26.96 19.87
CA THR A 210 -17.70 27.53 18.88
C THR A 210 -19.13 26.94 18.98
N GLY A 211 -19.40 26.03 19.92
CA GLY A 211 -20.71 25.42 20.13
C GLY A 211 -20.94 24.08 19.38
N THR A 212 -20.03 23.66 18.52
CA THR A 212 -20.16 22.37 17.82
C THR A 212 -19.93 21.21 18.79
N GLU A 213 -20.83 20.24 18.80
CA GLU A 213 -20.70 19.01 19.58
C GLU A 213 -20.25 17.83 18.73
N LEU A 214 -19.35 17.02 19.27
CA LEU A 214 -18.90 15.74 18.69
C LEU A 214 -19.07 14.63 19.72
N GLU A 215 -19.43 13.42 19.29
CA GLU A 215 -19.43 12.25 20.16
C GLU A 215 -18.04 12.05 20.78
N ASN A 216 -18.00 11.68 22.06
CA ASN A 216 -16.73 11.40 22.73
C ASN A 216 -16.07 10.17 22.07
N PRO A 217 -14.86 10.30 21.50
CA PRO A 217 -14.20 9.20 20.79
C PRO A 217 -13.92 7.97 21.66
N SER A 218 -13.87 8.13 22.99
CA SER A 218 -13.70 6.98 23.90
C SER A 218 -14.86 5.98 23.81
N LEU A 219 -16.07 6.43 23.47
CA LEU A 219 -17.23 5.54 23.28
C LEU A 219 -17.03 4.65 22.03
N GLN A 220 -16.50 5.21 20.94
CA GLN A 220 -16.16 4.45 19.74
C GLN A 220 -15.03 3.46 20.05
N LEU A 221 -13.96 3.91 20.70
CA LEU A 221 -12.82 3.10 21.10
C LEU A 221 -13.27 1.88 21.95
N GLN A 222 -14.12 2.09 22.94
CA GLN A 222 -14.66 1.02 23.81
C GLN A 222 -15.42 -0.03 23.00
N LYS A 223 -16.32 0.39 22.10
CA LYS A 223 -17.07 -0.50 21.20
C LYS A 223 -16.13 -1.34 20.33
N THR A 224 -15.12 -0.71 19.75
CA THR A 224 -14.11 -1.37 18.91
C THR A 224 -13.26 -2.35 19.72
N LYS A 225 -12.82 -1.95 20.91
CA LYS A 225 -12.05 -2.81 21.82
C LYS A 225 -12.79 -4.09 22.17
N VAL A 226 -14.06 -3.98 22.64
CA VAL A 226 -14.86 -5.14 23.00
C VAL A 226 -15.06 -6.08 21.81
N ARG A 227 -15.33 -5.55 20.62
CA ARG A 227 -15.48 -6.38 19.41
C ARG A 227 -14.18 -7.09 19.03
N LEU A 228 -13.04 -6.41 19.14
CA LEU A 228 -11.72 -7.00 18.88
C LEU A 228 -11.43 -8.11 19.89
N GLU A 229 -11.66 -7.89 21.17
CA GLU A 229 -11.46 -8.91 22.23
C GLU A 229 -12.32 -10.14 22.00
N LEU A 230 -13.60 -9.98 21.66
CA LEU A 230 -14.48 -11.09 21.30
C LEU A 230 -13.99 -11.85 20.07
N LEU A 231 -13.56 -11.15 19.04
CA LEU A 231 -13.00 -11.78 17.82
C LEU A 231 -11.74 -12.60 18.14
N LEU A 232 -10.85 -12.06 18.96
CA LEU A 232 -9.64 -12.75 19.40
C LEU A 232 -9.98 -14.03 20.18
N GLN A 233 -10.92 -13.96 21.11
CA GLN A 233 -11.38 -15.13 21.87
C GLN A 233 -11.98 -16.21 20.96
N GLU A 234 -12.82 -15.85 19.99
CA GLU A 234 -13.36 -16.80 19.00
C GLU A 234 -12.27 -17.45 18.15
N LYS A 235 -11.14 -16.77 17.94
CA LYS A 235 -9.98 -17.31 17.22
C LYS A 235 -8.97 -18.02 18.12
N GLY A 236 -9.25 -18.16 19.42
CA GLY A 236 -8.41 -18.88 20.38
C GLY A 236 -7.23 -18.08 20.92
N TYR A 237 -7.24 -16.75 20.78
CA TYR A 237 -6.21 -15.87 21.34
C TYR A 237 -6.67 -15.28 22.67
N SER A 238 -5.81 -15.36 23.70
CA SER A 238 -6.02 -14.73 25.01
C SER A 238 -4.93 -13.67 25.23
N LEU A 239 -5.13 -12.48 24.69
CA LEU A 239 -4.19 -11.38 24.75
C LEU A 239 -4.85 -10.16 25.40
N LYS A 240 -4.06 -9.41 26.17
CA LYS A 240 -4.50 -8.13 26.71
C LYS A 240 -4.60 -7.11 25.57
N VAL A 241 -5.67 -6.32 25.54
CA VAL A 241 -5.85 -5.22 24.59
C VAL A 241 -5.86 -3.91 25.36
N ASP A 242 -4.81 -3.12 25.22
CA ASP A 242 -4.80 -1.72 25.62
C ASP A 242 -5.36 -0.88 24.45
N ALA A 243 -6.06 0.20 24.75
CA ALA A 243 -6.73 1.00 23.74
C ALA A 243 -6.60 2.49 24.03
N TYR A 244 -6.26 3.29 23.00
CA TYR A 244 -6.03 4.72 23.13
C TYR A 244 -6.71 5.49 22.01
N VAL A 245 -7.30 6.65 22.34
CA VAL A 245 -7.62 7.69 21.36
C VAL A 245 -6.41 8.59 21.21
N ILE A 246 -5.88 8.73 20.01
CA ILE A 246 -4.72 9.57 19.73
C ILE A 246 -5.13 10.77 18.86
N PHE A 247 -4.88 11.97 19.35
CA PHE A 247 -5.17 13.22 18.65
C PHE A 247 -3.90 13.71 17.97
N VAL A 248 -3.87 13.60 16.63
CA VAL A 248 -2.65 13.84 15.86
C VAL A 248 -2.46 15.30 15.41
N ASN A 249 -3.51 16.12 15.49
CA ASN A 249 -3.44 17.52 15.06
C ASN A 249 -2.78 18.39 16.14
N PRO A 250 -1.67 19.07 15.86
CA PRO A 250 -0.99 19.92 16.85
C PRO A 250 -1.84 21.09 17.36
N GLU A 251 -2.86 21.51 16.60
CA GLU A 251 -3.78 22.59 16.98
C GLU A 251 -4.97 22.11 17.83
N PHE A 252 -4.96 20.84 18.27
CA PHE A 252 -6.00 20.30 19.12
C PHE A 252 -5.70 20.54 20.61
N THR A 253 -6.69 21.05 21.33
CA THR A 253 -6.65 21.22 22.79
C THR A 253 -7.92 20.65 23.43
N LEU A 254 -7.78 19.84 24.47
CA LEU A 254 -8.89 19.30 25.24
C LEU A 254 -8.82 19.81 26.69
N LEU A 255 -9.86 20.52 27.12
CA LEU A 255 -9.99 21.08 28.46
C LEU A 255 -10.80 20.14 29.35
N GLY A 256 -10.38 19.97 30.60
CA GLY A 256 -11.12 19.17 31.60
C GLY A 256 -11.00 17.66 31.43
N THR A 257 -9.95 17.17 30.79
CA THR A 257 -9.71 15.72 30.62
C THR A 257 -9.45 15.03 31.96
N PRO A 258 -10.08 13.87 32.24
CA PRO A 258 -9.75 13.05 33.40
C PRO A 258 -8.29 12.56 33.38
N ASN A 259 -7.65 12.44 34.55
CA ASN A 259 -6.25 12.02 34.66
C ASN A 259 -5.98 10.60 34.19
N ASP A 260 -6.96 9.72 34.29
CA ASP A 260 -6.93 8.31 33.91
C ASP A 260 -7.50 8.04 32.52
N SER A 261 -7.63 9.08 31.70
CA SER A 261 -8.17 8.96 30.34
C SER A 261 -7.23 8.19 29.42
N ASN A 262 -7.82 7.41 28.51
CA ASN A 262 -7.09 6.73 27.43
C ASN A 262 -6.79 7.68 26.25
N PHE A 263 -6.58 8.96 26.53
CA PHE A 263 -6.29 9.98 25.51
C PHE A 263 -4.80 10.26 25.43
N ILE A 264 -4.30 10.30 24.21
CA ILE A 264 -2.95 10.74 23.87
C ILE A 264 -3.07 12.06 23.13
N LEU A 265 -2.73 13.13 23.80
CA LEU A 265 -2.75 14.49 23.23
C LEU A 265 -1.52 14.70 22.32
N PRO A 266 -1.55 15.68 21.38
CA PRO A 266 -0.48 15.87 20.42
C PRO A 266 0.91 16.01 21.05
N SER A 267 1.02 16.75 22.17
CA SER A 267 2.28 16.91 22.91
C SER A 267 2.80 15.63 23.58
N GLN A 268 1.93 14.65 23.80
CA GLN A 268 2.25 13.38 24.47
C GLN A 268 2.71 12.28 23.50
N ILE A 269 2.42 12.43 22.19
CA ILE A 269 2.71 11.41 21.16
C ILE A 269 4.19 11.00 21.15
N PRO A 270 5.17 11.91 21.16
CA PRO A 270 6.58 11.52 21.14
C PRO A 270 6.98 10.74 22.41
N GLY A 271 6.45 11.11 23.58
CA GLY A 271 6.67 10.39 24.84
C GLY A 271 6.08 9.00 24.81
N HIS A 272 4.85 8.87 24.34
CA HIS A 272 4.14 7.60 24.22
C HIS A 272 4.94 6.59 23.37
N PHE A 273 5.35 6.97 22.16
CA PHE A 273 6.10 6.07 21.27
C PHE A 273 7.52 5.76 21.77
N ARG A 274 8.20 6.71 22.43
CA ARG A 274 9.50 6.39 23.08
C ARG A 274 9.36 5.31 24.15
N ASN A 275 8.33 5.36 24.96
CA ASN A 275 8.10 4.36 26.01
C ASN A 275 7.76 2.97 25.45
N ILE A 276 7.27 2.88 24.21
CA ILE A 276 6.94 1.62 23.54
C ILE A 276 8.18 0.97 22.90
N GLN A 277 9.20 1.73 22.51
CA GLN A 277 10.38 1.25 21.78
C GLN A 277 11.16 0.10 22.47
N ALA A 278 11.08 -0.03 23.78
CA ALA A 278 11.80 -1.04 24.56
C ALA A 278 11.15 -2.44 24.55
N ALA A 279 10.36 -2.77 23.53
CA ALA A 279 9.68 -4.07 23.48
C ALA A 279 10.56 -5.17 22.87
N PRO A 280 10.43 -6.44 23.33
CA PRO A 280 11.16 -7.56 22.76
C PRO A 280 10.71 -7.85 21.31
N GLU A 281 11.58 -8.58 20.58
CA GLU A 281 11.29 -9.05 19.21
C GLU A 281 10.02 -9.91 19.16
N LEU A 282 9.37 -9.90 18.00
CA LEU A 282 8.15 -10.67 17.76
C LEU A 282 8.46 -12.15 17.53
N ASN A 283 7.61 -13.01 18.04
CA ASN A 283 7.72 -14.46 17.89
C ASN A 283 6.71 -15.00 16.84
N ALA A 284 6.77 -16.32 16.60
CA ALA A 284 5.91 -16.99 15.62
C ALA A 284 4.40 -16.86 15.92
N GLU A 285 4.00 -16.70 17.19
CA GLU A 285 2.59 -16.56 17.56
C GLU A 285 2.02 -15.21 17.13
N GLN A 286 2.81 -14.13 17.29
CA GLN A 286 2.41 -12.80 16.84
C GLN A 286 2.32 -12.71 15.30
N ILE A 287 3.24 -13.38 14.60
CA ILE A 287 3.19 -13.49 13.14
C ILE A 287 1.89 -14.18 12.74
N LYS A 288 1.58 -15.34 13.33
CA LYS A 288 0.34 -16.08 13.07
C LYS A 288 -0.92 -15.26 13.38
N LEU A 289 -0.90 -14.47 14.45
CA LEU A 289 -1.99 -13.56 14.78
C LEU A 289 -2.18 -12.49 13.71
N ALA A 290 -1.08 -11.85 13.26
CA ALA A 290 -1.12 -10.86 12.19
C ALA A 290 -1.71 -11.44 10.90
N GLU A 291 -1.26 -12.61 10.48
CA GLU A 291 -1.81 -13.36 9.33
C GLU A 291 -3.32 -13.63 9.49
N THR A 292 -3.71 -14.08 10.68
CA THR A 292 -5.13 -14.34 10.98
C THR A 292 -5.96 -13.09 10.81
N LEU A 293 -5.54 -11.96 11.38
CA LEU A 293 -6.26 -10.68 11.27
C LEU A 293 -6.27 -10.13 9.83
N MET A 294 -5.19 -10.30 9.10
CA MET A 294 -5.11 -9.93 7.69
C MET A 294 -6.05 -10.75 6.81
N ASN A 295 -6.16 -12.06 7.06
CA ASN A 295 -7.08 -12.94 6.33
C ASN A 295 -8.55 -12.68 6.68
N LEU A 296 -8.83 -12.09 7.82
CA LEU A 296 -10.18 -11.66 8.24
C LEU A 296 -10.53 -10.25 7.75
N HIS A 297 -9.57 -9.50 7.20
CA HIS A 297 -9.82 -8.18 6.67
C HIS A 297 -10.72 -8.23 5.42
N ASP A 298 -11.86 -7.57 5.47
CA ASP A 298 -12.79 -7.44 4.35
C ASP A 298 -12.85 -5.99 3.85
N SER A 299 -12.19 -5.74 2.73
CA SER A 299 -12.22 -4.42 2.08
C SER A 299 -13.53 -4.11 1.34
N SER A 300 -14.40 -5.11 1.16
CA SER A 300 -15.66 -4.99 0.40
C SER A 300 -16.83 -4.43 1.23
N TYR A 301 -16.59 -4.12 2.50
CA TYR A 301 -17.65 -3.63 3.40
C TYR A 301 -18.43 -2.44 2.82
N PRO A 302 -19.77 -2.48 2.84
CA PRO A 302 -20.60 -1.49 2.19
C PRO A 302 -20.44 -0.11 2.84
N ARG A 303 -19.85 0.81 2.10
CA ARG A 303 -19.76 2.23 2.47
C ARG A 303 -20.91 2.99 1.81
N LYS A 304 -21.22 4.19 2.30
CA LYS A 304 -22.20 5.09 1.66
C LYS A 304 -21.85 5.20 0.17
N LYS A 305 -22.78 4.79 -0.73
CA LYS A 305 -22.55 4.88 -2.17
C LYS A 305 -23.05 6.24 -2.68
N THR A 306 -22.13 7.05 -3.21
CA THR A 306 -22.49 8.23 -3.98
C THR A 306 -23.07 7.77 -5.33
N GLN A 307 -24.20 8.33 -5.74
CA GLN A 307 -24.85 7.98 -7.01
C GLN A 307 -24.31 8.86 -8.14
N TYR A 308 -23.91 8.24 -9.22
CA TYR A 308 -23.47 8.90 -10.46
C TYR A 308 -23.64 7.97 -11.65
N THR A 309 -23.83 8.55 -12.83
CA THR A 309 -23.87 7.82 -14.08
C THR A 309 -22.76 8.25 -15.03
N TYR A 310 -22.41 7.42 -16.00
CA TYR A 310 -21.37 7.73 -16.98
C TYR A 310 -21.63 9.02 -17.75
N SER A 311 -22.91 9.32 -18.06
CA SER A 311 -23.34 10.53 -18.76
C SER A 311 -23.12 11.81 -17.97
N ASP A 312 -23.19 11.76 -16.64
CA ASP A 312 -23.08 12.93 -15.77
C ASP A 312 -21.65 13.45 -15.64
N LEU A 313 -20.69 12.64 -16.07
CA LEU A 313 -19.27 12.92 -15.85
C LEU A 313 -18.63 13.59 -17.06
N LYS A 314 -17.92 14.69 -16.84
CA LYS A 314 -17.09 15.35 -17.83
C LYS A 314 -15.99 14.43 -18.34
N LYS A 315 -15.79 14.45 -19.66
CA LYS A 315 -14.76 13.67 -20.34
C LYS A 315 -13.45 14.48 -20.41
N GLY A 316 -12.31 13.78 -20.40
CA GLY A 316 -11.00 14.43 -20.45
C GLY A 316 -9.93 13.62 -19.71
N ILE A 317 -8.70 14.09 -19.74
CA ILE A 317 -7.59 13.52 -18.96
C ILE A 317 -7.36 14.33 -17.70
N THR A 318 -6.95 13.65 -16.61
CA THR A 318 -6.65 14.29 -15.33
C THR A 318 -5.17 14.53 -15.17
N CYS A 319 -4.80 15.67 -14.61
CA CYS A 319 -3.42 15.95 -14.22
C CYS A 319 -3.01 14.98 -13.09
N PRO A 320 -1.92 14.20 -13.23
CA PRO A 320 -1.52 13.25 -12.20
C PRO A 320 -1.14 13.88 -10.86
N GLU A 321 -0.76 15.17 -10.87
CA GLU A 321 -0.31 15.88 -9.66
C GLU A 321 -1.47 16.50 -8.88
N CYS A 322 -2.35 17.22 -9.57
CA CYS A 322 -3.40 18.00 -8.88
C CYS A 322 -4.83 17.53 -9.21
N GLY A 323 -5.01 16.46 -10.00
CA GLY A 323 -6.31 15.92 -10.38
C GLY A 323 -7.16 16.81 -11.31
N THR A 324 -6.68 17.99 -11.72
CA THR A 324 -7.47 18.90 -12.57
C THR A 324 -7.74 18.27 -13.93
N LEU A 325 -9.00 18.34 -14.35
CA LEU A 325 -9.46 17.82 -15.63
C LEU A 325 -9.01 18.74 -16.78
N ALA A 326 -8.38 18.17 -17.80
CA ALA A 326 -8.11 18.79 -19.09
C ALA A 326 -9.03 18.16 -20.15
N GLU A 327 -9.98 18.93 -20.63
CA GLU A 327 -10.95 18.46 -21.64
C GLU A 327 -10.29 18.29 -23.02
N LYS A 328 -9.23 19.04 -23.28
CA LYS A 328 -8.44 18.95 -24.52
C LYS A 328 -6.97 18.82 -24.21
N PHE A 329 -6.26 18.05 -24.99
CA PHE A 329 -4.82 17.89 -24.90
C PHE A 329 -4.17 17.71 -26.26
N SER A 330 -2.92 18.14 -26.39
CA SER A 330 -2.13 18.03 -27.63
C SER A 330 -0.67 17.66 -27.31
N GLY A 331 0.04 17.13 -28.30
CA GLY A 331 1.45 16.78 -28.16
C GLY A 331 1.73 15.67 -27.14
N TYR A 332 3.01 15.52 -26.77
CA TYR A 332 3.48 14.52 -25.79
C TYR A 332 3.46 15.03 -24.34
N SER A 333 3.54 16.34 -24.16
CA SER A 333 3.50 16.98 -22.85
C SER A 333 2.64 18.24 -22.89
N GLN A 334 1.98 18.51 -21.79
CA GLN A 334 1.11 19.69 -21.61
C GLN A 334 1.34 20.29 -20.23
N VAL A 335 1.30 21.61 -20.16
CA VAL A 335 1.33 22.30 -18.85
C VAL A 335 -0.08 22.32 -18.27
N CYS A 336 -0.20 21.89 -17.02
CA CYS A 336 -1.46 21.95 -16.29
C CYS A 336 -1.83 23.40 -16.02
N THR A 337 -3.03 23.80 -16.37
CA THR A 337 -3.52 25.20 -16.18
C THR A 337 -3.69 25.57 -14.71
N LYS A 338 -3.84 24.59 -13.80
CA LYS A 338 -4.04 24.83 -12.37
C LYS A 338 -2.72 24.84 -11.57
N CYS A 339 -1.89 23.81 -11.71
CA CYS A 339 -0.67 23.67 -10.89
C CYS A 339 0.63 24.03 -11.63
N GLY A 340 0.57 24.38 -12.91
CA GLY A 340 1.75 24.69 -13.72
C GLY A 340 2.66 23.51 -14.06
N ASN A 341 2.36 22.31 -13.55
CA ASN A 341 3.21 21.14 -13.77
C ASN A 341 3.17 20.68 -15.23
N LYS A 342 4.32 20.35 -15.77
CA LYS A 342 4.44 19.76 -17.13
C LYS A 342 4.09 18.27 -17.08
N MET A 343 2.84 17.94 -17.42
CA MET A 343 2.38 16.57 -17.41
C MET A 343 2.72 15.83 -18.71
N ASN A 344 3.15 14.58 -18.60
CA ASN A 344 3.24 13.66 -19.71
C ASN A 344 1.83 13.16 -20.07
N VAL A 345 1.41 13.39 -21.32
CA VAL A 345 0.06 13.06 -21.80
C VAL A 345 -0.25 11.54 -21.67
N ASN A 346 0.72 10.67 -21.91
CA ASN A 346 0.50 9.23 -21.77
C ASN A 346 0.30 8.82 -20.29
N LYS A 347 1.03 9.45 -19.34
CA LYS A 347 0.79 9.25 -17.90
C LYS A 347 -0.58 9.75 -17.50
N ALA A 348 -1.02 10.91 -18.01
CA ALA A 348 -2.35 11.47 -17.73
C ALA A 348 -3.48 10.60 -18.33
N ILE A 349 -3.32 10.05 -19.53
CA ILE A 349 -4.25 9.08 -20.12
C ILE A 349 -4.33 7.82 -19.23
N ARG A 350 -3.20 7.28 -18.79
CA ARG A 350 -3.18 6.11 -17.91
C ARG A 350 -3.92 6.40 -16.60
N SER A 351 -3.62 7.51 -15.93
CA SER A 351 -4.31 7.92 -14.70
C SER A 351 -5.82 8.04 -14.92
N SER A 352 -6.26 8.64 -16.04
CA SER A 352 -7.69 8.76 -16.36
C SER A 352 -8.37 7.41 -16.63
N ILE A 353 -7.65 6.43 -17.20
CA ILE A 353 -8.17 5.06 -17.36
C ILE A 353 -8.30 4.38 -15.99
N GLU A 354 -7.36 4.60 -15.08
CA GLU A 354 -7.44 4.11 -13.70
C GLU A 354 -8.60 4.77 -12.93
N ASP A 355 -8.87 6.06 -13.14
CA ASP A 355 -10.05 6.75 -12.62
C ASP A 355 -11.35 6.11 -13.12
N PHE A 356 -11.42 5.80 -14.42
CA PHE A 356 -12.58 5.10 -14.98
C PHE A 356 -12.78 3.74 -14.33
N HIS A 357 -11.73 2.96 -14.19
CA HIS A 357 -11.83 1.64 -13.57
C HIS A 357 -12.25 1.72 -12.10
N THR A 358 -11.81 2.75 -11.38
CA THR A 358 -12.25 3.02 -9.99
C THR A 358 -13.74 3.35 -9.92
N LEU A 359 -14.26 4.17 -10.86
CA LEU A 359 -15.68 4.55 -10.87
C LEU A 359 -16.59 3.44 -11.39
N PHE A 360 -16.11 2.63 -12.31
CA PHE A 360 -16.90 1.63 -13.04
C PHE A 360 -16.16 0.28 -13.13
N PRO A 361 -15.88 -0.39 -11.99
CA PRO A 361 -15.09 -1.63 -11.98
C PRO A 361 -15.72 -2.76 -12.81
N GLU A 362 -17.05 -2.80 -12.89
CA GLU A 362 -17.80 -3.83 -13.64
C GLU A 362 -17.79 -3.57 -15.17
N ILE A 363 -17.38 -2.38 -15.60
CA ILE A 363 -17.43 -2.02 -17.01
C ILE A 363 -16.10 -2.31 -17.71
N LYS A 364 -16.13 -3.20 -18.71
CA LYS A 364 -14.94 -3.56 -19.49
C LYS A 364 -14.26 -2.36 -20.15
N LEU A 365 -12.92 -2.29 -20.01
CA LEU A 365 -12.10 -1.27 -20.67
C LEU A 365 -11.99 -1.60 -22.17
N THR A 366 -12.64 -0.85 -23.03
CA THR A 366 -12.52 -0.96 -24.49
C THR A 366 -11.85 0.28 -25.05
N SER A 367 -11.13 0.17 -26.16
CA SER A 367 -10.47 1.33 -26.79
C SER A 367 -11.44 2.46 -27.09
N ARG A 368 -12.62 2.15 -27.65
CA ARG A 368 -13.66 3.14 -27.96
C ARG A 368 -14.14 3.89 -26.73
N ARG A 369 -14.44 3.15 -25.63
CA ARG A 369 -14.90 3.76 -24.38
C ARG A 369 -13.83 4.62 -23.73
N MET A 370 -12.58 4.17 -23.76
CA MET A 370 -11.48 4.93 -23.19
C MET A 370 -11.11 6.16 -24.01
N MET A 371 -11.27 6.12 -25.32
CA MET A 371 -11.15 7.31 -26.18
C MET A 371 -12.24 8.34 -25.86
N ASP A 372 -13.49 7.91 -25.69
CA ASP A 372 -14.59 8.78 -25.25
C ASP A 372 -14.33 9.34 -23.85
N TRP A 373 -13.95 8.48 -22.88
CA TRP A 373 -13.66 8.89 -21.51
C TRP A 373 -12.55 9.93 -21.40
N CYS A 374 -11.47 9.75 -22.17
CA CYS A 374 -10.34 10.69 -22.21
C CYS A 374 -10.65 11.96 -23.04
N GLY A 375 -11.82 12.08 -23.68
CA GLY A 375 -12.19 13.26 -24.45
C GLY A 375 -11.33 13.47 -25.71
N CYS A 376 -10.75 12.42 -26.27
CA CYS A 376 -9.77 12.54 -27.36
C CYS A 376 -10.27 12.03 -28.71
N GLY A 377 -11.56 11.72 -28.82
CA GLY A 377 -12.16 11.23 -30.07
C GLY A 377 -11.48 9.93 -30.54
N ASN A 378 -10.77 9.98 -31.66
CA ASN A 378 -10.12 8.81 -32.26
C ASN A 378 -8.59 8.82 -32.09
N ASP A 379 -8.09 9.23 -30.92
CA ASP A 379 -6.66 9.34 -30.65
C ASP A 379 -6.00 7.96 -30.39
N MET A 380 -5.08 7.59 -31.29
CA MET A 380 -4.31 6.34 -31.19
C MET A 380 -3.39 6.26 -29.97
N ARG A 381 -3.17 7.37 -29.24
CA ARG A 381 -2.38 7.38 -27.99
C ARG A 381 -3.07 6.57 -26.91
N VAL A 382 -4.39 6.69 -26.76
CA VAL A 382 -5.17 5.88 -25.79
C VAL A 382 -5.00 4.40 -26.10
N TYR A 383 -5.09 4.00 -27.38
CA TYR A 383 -4.85 2.61 -27.78
C TYR A 383 -3.43 2.13 -27.40
N ARG A 384 -2.39 2.96 -27.64
CA ARG A 384 -1.00 2.62 -27.28
C ARG A 384 -0.83 2.48 -25.78
N VAL A 385 -1.44 3.38 -24.97
CA VAL A 385 -1.41 3.30 -23.51
C VAL A 385 -2.09 2.03 -23.02
N LEU A 386 -3.27 1.69 -23.54
CA LEU A 386 -3.97 0.45 -23.22
C LEU A 386 -3.11 -0.78 -23.55
N LYS A 387 -2.57 -0.85 -24.78
CA LYS A 387 -1.74 -1.98 -25.22
C LYS A 387 -0.46 -2.16 -24.39
N LYS A 388 0.12 -1.04 -23.92
CA LYS A 388 1.38 -1.07 -23.14
C LYS A 388 1.15 -1.49 -21.69
N ASN A 389 0.05 -1.07 -21.07
CA ASN A 389 -0.11 -1.15 -19.60
C ASN A 389 -1.16 -2.17 -19.15
N TYR A 390 -1.98 -2.69 -20.06
CA TYR A 390 -3.09 -3.59 -19.72
C TYR A 390 -3.04 -4.85 -20.59
N ARG A 391 -3.44 -5.98 -20.01
CA ARG A 391 -3.53 -7.24 -20.73
C ARG A 391 -4.79 -7.25 -21.60
N MET A 392 -4.60 -7.49 -22.90
CA MET A 392 -5.68 -7.59 -23.88
C MET A 392 -6.34 -8.97 -23.81
N ILE A 393 -7.67 -8.98 -23.74
CA ILE A 393 -8.51 -10.18 -23.75
C ILE A 393 -9.44 -10.15 -24.98
N GLY A 394 -9.61 -11.30 -25.59
CA GLY A 394 -10.49 -11.49 -26.76
C GLY A 394 -9.87 -11.02 -28.09
N LYS A 395 -10.64 -11.24 -29.17
CA LYS A 395 -10.25 -10.88 -30.56
C LYS A 395 -11.35 -10.01 -31.19
N ASN A 396 -10.97 -9.23 -32.20
CA ASN A 396 -11.87 -8.41 -33.01
C ASN A 396 -12.79 -7.47 -32.19
N ARG A 397 -14.08 -7.44 -32.48
CA ARG A 397 -15.07 -6.53 -31.84
C ARG A 397 -15.30 -6.80 -30.35
N GLY A 398 -15.01 -8.03 -29.87
CA GLY A 398 -15.13 -8.40 -28.45
C GLY A 398 -13.90 -8.09 -27.59
N ARG A 399 -12.88 -7.43 -28.12
CA ARG A 399 -11.63 -7.13 -27.43
C ARG A 399 -11.82 -6.10 -26.33
N TYR A 400 -11.27 -6.40 -25.16
CA TYR A 400 -11.20 -5.51 -24.00
C TYR A 400 -9.86 -5.65 -23.27
N TYR A 401 -9.62 -4.82 -22.26
CA TYR A 401 -8.39 -4.76 -21.50
C TYR A 401 -8.68 -4.95 -20.00
N ILE A 402 -7.74 -5.58 -19.27
CA ILE A 402 -7.77 -5.79 -17.82
C ILE A 402 -6.41 -5.47 -17.23
#